data_6cc767ffca0280736c2828a6a8c5393c
#
_entry.id   6cc767ffca0280736c2828a6a8c5393c
#
_cell.length_a   1.000
_cell.length_b   1.000
_cell.length_c   1.000
_cell.angle_alpha   90.00
_cell.angle_beta   90.00
_cell.angle_gamma   90.00
#
_symmetry.space_group_name_H-M   'P 1'
#
loop_
_entity.id
_entity.type
_entity.pdbx_description
1 polymer ?
#
loop_
_entity_poly.entity_id
_entity_poly.type
_entity_poly.pdbx_seq_one_letter_code
_entity_poly.pdbx_strand_id
1 'polypeptide(L)'
;MRKIPLIITSIVSVFVFLVACSKTDMSAETNGVYPAVANMFGAEIDLNNLANYAAQAKPAYIVKDNTGNNPITNAKATLGRVLFYDKNLSIDNTISCSSCHKQAFAFSDTALISAGVAGGKTDRHSMRLVNERFAVESKFFWDERATSLENQTTQPIANHDEMGFSGQTGRANIAALLTKLQGVGYYNELFKFVYGDIAVTEPRLQECLAQFVRSIQSFDSKYDVGRAAVNNDRLPFPNFTTQENEGKDLFMTPPVFDASSSRIGGGLGCNACHNAPEFDIDPNTKNNGVIALAVGAGQDISVTRAPSLRDLVNNKGDLNTRLMHSGGIRDLATAVSHYGGFINDNRNLDNRLKPNGVNVQRLNLQQSEIAAVVAFLKTLAGTNVYTDKKWSTPFK
;
A
#
# COMPACT_ATOMS: atom_id res chain seq x y z
N MET A 1 -44.44 0.86 81.52
CA MET A 1 -43.65 1.94 80.90
C MET A 1 -42.45 1.29 80.13
N ARG A 2 -42.59 1.02 78.84
CA ARG A 2 -41.49 0.48 78.06
C ARG A 2 -40.94 1.58 77.20
N LYS A 3 -39.65 1.87 77.32
CA LYS A 3 -38.89 2.85 76.53
C LYS A 3 -38.47 2.17 75.23
N ILE A 4 -38.81 2.81 74.13
CA ILE A 4 -38.36 2.41 72.76
C ILE A 4 -37.11 3.23 72.42
N PRO A 5 -35.98 2.64 72.01
CA PRO A 5 -34.83 3.39 71.55
C PRO A 5 -34.99 3.83 70.08
N LEU A 6 -34.70 5.09 69.83
CA LEU A 6 -34.67 5.72 68.53
C LEU A 6 -33.35 5.34 67.81
N ILE A 7 -33.43 4.57 66.73
CA ILE A 7 -32.26 4.28 65.89
C ILE A 7 -32.16 5.35 64.83
N ILE A 8 -31.10 6.16 64.90
CA ILE A 8 -30.75 7.15 63.89
C ILE A 8 -29.90 6.42 62.81
N THR A 9 -30.48 6.23 61.66
CA THR A 9 -29.75 5.68 60.49
C THR A 9 -29.10 6.83 59.73
N SER A 10 -27.78 6.93 59.84
CA SER A 10 -27.01 7.88 59.05
C SER A 10 -26.87 7.35 57.58
N ILE A 11 -27.48 8.03 56.66
CA ILE A 11 -27.30 7.78 55.21
C ILE A 11 -25.99 8.50 54.79
N VAL A 12 -24.94 7.71 54.56
CA VAL A 12 -23.71 8.22 53.92
C VAL A 12 -23.92 8.23 52.42
N SER A 13 -24.14 9.41 51.86
CA SER A 13 -24.19 9.58 50.39
C SER A 13 -22.77 9.56 49.84
N VAL A 14 -22.41 8.44 49.18
CA VAL A 14 -21.17 8.33 48.41
C VAL A 14 -21.39 9.03 47.07
N PHE A 15 -20.83 10.21 46.91
CA PHE A 15 -20.70 10.88 45.61
C PHE A 15 -19.59 10.18 44.81
N VAL A 16 -19.98 9.33 43.88
CA VAL A 16 -19.06 8.81 42.87
C VAL A 16 -18.86 9.90 41.82
N PHE A 17 -17.73 10.58 41.85
CA PHE A 17 -17.27 11.43 40.76
C PHE A 17 -16.87 10.53 39.56
N LEU A 18 -17.76 10.36 38.58
CA LEU A 18 -17.39 9.86 37.27
C LEU A 18 -16.55 10.96 36.60
N VAL A 19 -15.25 10.84 36.63
CA VAL A 19 -14.35 11.60 35.76
C VAL A 19 -14.51 10.98 34.38
N ALA A 20 -15.42 11.55 33.59
CA ALA A 20 -15.47 11.31 32.16
C ALA A 20 -14.21 11.91 31.57
N CYS A 21 -13.21 11.06 31.25
CA CYS A 21 -12.13 11.41 30.34
C CYS A 21 -12.76 11.64 28.95
N SER A 22 -13.25 12.86 28.71
CA SER A 22 -13.53 13.31 27.36
C SER A 22 -12.17 13.38 26.66
N LYS A 23 -11.93 12.47 25.70
CA LYS A 23 -10.93 12.71 24.66
C LYS A 23 -11.37 14.00 23.98
N THR A 24 -10.81 15.09 24.36
CA THR A 24 -10.87 16.33 23.60
C THR A 24 -10.13 16.05 22.30
N ASP A 25 -10.90 15.76 21.24
CA ASP A 25 -10.43 16.05 19.89
C ASP A 25 -10.03 17.53 19.91
N MET A 26 -8.73 17.78 19.90
CA MET A 26 -8.21 19.12 19.68
C MET A 26 -8.42 19.49 18.21
N SER A 27 -9.67 19.65 17.79
CA SER A 27 -10.02 20.50 16.68
C SER A 27 -10.14 21.94 17.20
N ALA A 28 -9.04 22.53 17.58
CA ALA A 28 -8.97 23.98 17.68
C ALA A 28 -9.07 24.49 16.23
N GLU A 29 -10.23 24.96 15.82
CA GLU A 29 -10.39 25.89 14.70
C GLU A 29 -9.61 27.18 15.00
N THR A 30 -8.30 27.12 14.87
CA THR A 30 -7.51 28.32 14.67
C THR A 30 -7.54 28.59 13.19
N ASN A 31 -8.33 29.58 12.73
CA ASN A 31 -8.15 30.19 11.42
C ASN A 31 -6.72 30.79 11.36
N GLY A 32 -5.74 29.92 11.19
CA GLY A 32 -4.34 30.26 11.12
C GLY A 32 -4.02 30.89 9.76
N VAL A 33 -3.15 31.88 9.77
CA VAL A 33 -2.58 32.44 8.56
C VAL A 33 -1.33 31.66 8.21
N TYR A 34 -1.32 30.98 7.06
CA TYR A 34 -0.22 30.17 6.56
C TYR A 34 0.25 30.69 5.20
N PRO A 35 0.94 31.85 5.15
CA PRO A 35 1.25 32.54 3.90
C PRO A 35 2.20 31.76 3.01
N ALA A 36 3.17 31.02 3.56
CA ALA A 36 4.11 30.25 2.76
C ALA A 36 3.42 29.03 2.10
N VAL A 37 2.51 28.36 2.83
CA VAL A 37 1.67 27.26 2.29
C VAL A 37 0.72 27.81 1.23
N ALA A 38 0.02 28.92 1.51
CA ALA A 38 -0.92 29.53 0.56
C ALA A 38 -0.22 30.01 -0.72
N ASN A 39 0.97 30.60 -0.61
CA ASN A 39 1.75 31.06 -1.75
C ASN A 39 2.25 29.88 -2.61
N MET A 40 2.67 28.78 -1.99
CA MET A 40 3.21 27.62 -2.71
C MET A 40 2.10 26.79 -3.37
N PHE A 41 1.02 26.50 -2.65
CA PHE A 41 0.04 25.49 -3.05
C PHE A 41 -1.31 26.10 -3.48
N GLY A 42 -1.61 27.36 -3.10
CA GLY A 42 -2.93 27.95 -3.35
C GLY A 42 -4.05 27.14 -2.69
N ALA A 43 -5.10 26.83 -3.47
CA ALA A 43 -6.23 26.05 -3.00
C ALA A 43 -5.98 24.52 -2.92
N GLU A 44 -4.80 24.03 -3.37
CA GLU A 44 -4.49 22.60 -3.33
C GLU A 44 -4.19 22.11 -1.90
N ILE A 45 -3.72 23.00 -1.02
CA ILE A 45 -3.51 22.76 0.41
C ILE A 45 -4.14 23.90 1.20
N ASP A 46 -5.27 23.65 1.82
CA ASP A 46 -5.92 24.55 2.78
C ASP A 46 -5.85 23.92 4.19
N LEU A 47 -5.02 24.51 5.07
CA LEU A 47 -4.83 23.99 6.43
C LEU A 47 -6.03 24.28 7.35
N ASN A 48 -6.92 25.17 6.94
CA ASN A 48 -8.18 25.42 7.67
C ASN A 48 -9.32 24.47 7.22
N ASN A 49 -9.14 23.78 6.06
CA ASN A 49 -10.12 22.84 5.52
C ASN A 49 -9.41 21.64 4.86
N LEU A 50 -8.90 20.75 5.67
CA LEU A 50 -8.11 19.59 5.21
C LEU A 50 -8.97 18.58 4.44
N ALA A 51 -8.37 17.96 3.43
CA ALA A 51 -8.95 16.78 2.79
C ALA A 51 -9.12 15.62 3.81
N ASN A 52 -10.18 14.83 3.63
CA ASN A 52 -10.45 13.69 4.51
C ASN A 52 -9.61 12.47 4.10
N TYR A 53 -8.57 12.20 4.88
CA TYR A 53 -7.74 11.00 4.78
C TYR A 53 -8.05 9.98 5.89
N ALA A 54 -8.42 10.48 7.09
CA ALA A 54 -8.58 9.67 8.29
C ALA A 54 -9.89 8.87 8.29
N ALA A 55 -10.98 9.49 7.87
CA ALA A 55 -12.33 8.93 7.92
C ALA A 55 -12.85 8.56 6.52
N GLN A 56 -12.00 8.02 5.66
CA GLN A 56 -12.42 7.52 4.35
C GLN A 56 -13.30 6.28 4.52
N ALA A 57 -14.39 6.22 3.76
CA ALA A 57 -15.24 5.05 3.72
C ALA A 57 -14.47 3.83 3.18
N LYS A 58 -14.65 2.68 3.82
CA LYS A 58 -14.18 1.39 3.35
C LYS A 58 -15.30 0.35 3.49
N PRO A 59 -15.31 -0.70 2.65
CA PRO A 59 -16.29 -1.78 2.80
C PRO A 59 -16.18 -2.47 4.16
N ALA A 60 -17.31 -2.90 4.73
CA ALA A 60 -17.35 -3.55 6.03
C ALA A 60 -16.57 -4.88 6.08
N TYR A 61 -16.41 -5.54 4.92
CA TYR A 61 -15.65 -6.77 4.80
C TYR A 61 -14.12 -6.56 4.77
N ILE A 62 -13.64 -5.32 4.66
CA ILE A 62 -12.22 -4.98 4.78
C ILE A 62 -11.91 -4.75 6.26
N VAL A 63 -11.23 -5.71 6.87
CA VAL A 63 -10.98 -5.72 8.33
C VAL A 63 -9.51 -5.54 8.70
N LYS A 64 -8.60 -5.81 7.77
CA LYS A 64 -7.16 -5.65 7.99
C LYS A 64 -6.79 -4.16 8.07
N ASP A 65 -5.85 -3.83 8.95
CA ASP A 65 -5.33 -2.47 9.13
C ASP A 65 -3.94 -2.53 9.77
N ASN A 66 -2.92 -2.06 9.08
CA ASN A 66 -1.55 -2.06 9.55
C ASN A 66 -1.06 -0.68 10.01
N THR A 67 -1.95 0.25 10.33
CA THR A 67 -1.55 1.58 10.82
C THR A 67 -0.79 1.54 12.14
N GLY A 68 -1.05 0.53 12.98
CA GLY A 68 -0.35 0.33 14.26
C GLY A 68 -0.39 1.58 15.14
N ASN A 69 0.78 2.04 15.56
CA ASN A 69 0.94 3.22 16.42
C ASN A 69 0.93 4.55 15.65
N ASN A 70 0.74 4.52 14.34
CA ASN A 70 0.69 5.71 13.49
C ASN A 70 -0.67 5.83 12.75
N PRO A 71 -1.79 5.98 13.47
CA PRO A 71 -3.12 6.10 12.88
C PRO A 71 -3.21 7.34 11.98
N ILE A 72 -3.93 7.22 10.87
CA ILE A 72 -4.05 8.30 9.89
C ILE A 72 -4.79 9.49 10.52
N THR A 73 -4.17 10.67 10.40
CA THR A 73 -4.80 11.97 10.66
C THR A 73 -4.79 12.81 9.38
N ASN A 74 -5.78 13.67 9.21
CA ASN A 74 -5.82 14.55 8.04
C ASN A 74 -4.59 15.46 7.97
N ALA A 75 -4.11 15.95 9.12
CA ALA A 75 -2.95 16.83 9.19
C ALA A 75 -1.65 16.15 8.76
N LYS A 76 -1.31 14.97 9.32
CA LYS A 76 -0.09 14.24 8.95
C LYS A 76 -0.16 13.74 7.51
N ALA A 77 -1.30 13.24 7.05
CA ALA A 77 -1.47 12.79 5.65
C ALA A 77 -1.35 13.95 4.66
N THR A 78 -1.82 15.17 5.00
CA THR A 78 -1.62 16.36 4.19
C THR A 78 -0.14 16.73 4.06
N LEU A 79 0.61 16.76 5.17
CA LEU A 79 2.07 16.95 5.12
C LEU A 79 2.75 15.82 4.32
N GLY A 80 2.32 14.57 4.51
CA GLY A 80 2.80 13.43 3.75
C GLY A 80 2.56 13.55 2.24
N ARG A 81 1.40 14.11 1.83
CA ARG A 81 1.12 14.43 0.42
C ARG A 81 2.13 15.43 -0.14
N VAL A 82 2.42 16.50 0.59
CA VAL A 82 3.43 17.47 0.17
C VAL A 82 4.79 16.79 0.02
N LEU A 83 5.24 16.07 1.03
CA LEU A 83 6.52 15.34 1.01
C LEU A 83 6.61 14.35 -0.17
N PHE A 84 5.53 13.62 -0.46
CA PHE A 84 5.51 12.60 -1.52
C PHE A 84 5.74 13.20 -2.92
N TYR A 85 5.27 14.41 -3.15
CA TYR A 85 5.38 15.09 -4.46
C TYR A 85 6.55 16.06 -4.55
N ASP A 86 7.20 16.39 -3.41
CA ASP A 86 8.25 17.39 -3.39
C ASP A 86 9.60 16.84 -3.87
N LYS A 87 10.11 17.40 -4.95
CA LYS A 87 11.44 17.09 -5.49
C LYS A 87 12.59 17.57 -4.60
N ASN A 88 12.32 18.45 -3.63
CA ASN A 88 13.32 18.83 -2.62
C ASN A 88 13.81 17.62 -1.80
N LEU A 89 13.08 16.49 -1.81
CA LEU A 89 13.49 15.26 -1.14
C LEU A 89 14.61 14.52 -1.90
N SER A 90 14.99 14.92 -3.11
CA SER A 90 16.19 14.41 -3.77
C SER A 90 17.33 15.41 -3.72
N ILE A 91 18.56 14.89 -3.84
CA ILE A 91 19.80 15.68 -3.64
C ILE A 91 19.95 16.81 -4.68
N ASP A 92 19.46 16.58 -5.90
CA ASP A 92 19.53 17.51 -7.04
C ASP A 92 18.17 18.15 -7.40
N ASN A 93 17.12 17.93 -6.60
CA ASN A 93 15.75 18.42 -6.81
C ASN A 93 15.08 17.92 -8.11
N THR A 94 15.46 16.76 -8.61
CA THR A 94 14.89 16.20 -9.85
C THR A 94 13.86 15.13 -9.60
N ILE A 95 13.98 14.37 -8.51
CA ILE A 95 13.18 13.18 -8.19
C ILE A 95 12.34 13.40 -6.93
N SER A 96 11.11 12.89 -6.94
CA SER A 96 10.24 12.75 -5.77
C SER A 96 9.67 11.32 -5.74
N CYS A 97 8.95 10.94 -4.69
CA CYS A 97 8.27 9.62 -4.65
C CYS A 97 7.31 9.45 -5.83
N SER A 98 6.63 10.54 -6.23
CA SER A 98 5.71 10.53 -7.38
C SER A 98 6.40 10.36 -8.74
N SER A 99 7.71 10.49 -8.82
CA SER A 99 8.46 10.23 -10.08
C SER A 99 8.42 8.74 -10.45
N CYS A 100 8.40 7.86 -9.43
CA CYS A 100 8.35 6.39 -9.57
C CYS A 100 6.98 5.81 -9.21
N HIS A 101 6.14 6.55 -8.46
CA HIS A 101 4.81 6.14 -8.03
C HIS A 101 3.76 7.14 -8.53
N LYS A 102 3.41 7.01 -9.81
CA LYS A 102 2.55 7.97 -10.53
C LYS A 102 1.08 7.65 -10.31
N GLN A 103 0.29 8.62 -9.85
CA GLN A 103 -1.15 8.44 -9.60
C GLN A 103 -1.89 7.92 -10.83
N ALA A 104 -1.58 8.41 -12.03
CA ALA A 104 -2.21 7.98 -13.27
C ALA A 104 -2.05 6.48 -13.58
N PHE A 105 -1.14 5.80 -12.88
CA PHE A 105 -0.86 4.37 -13.00
C PHE A 105 -1.05 3.63 -11.67
N ALA A 106 -2.04 4.05 -10.89
CA ALA A 106 -2.34 3.50 -9.56
C ALA A 106 -1.11 3.54 -8.62
N PHE A 107 -0.37 4.64 -8.66
CA PHE A 107 0.86 4.84 -7.88
C PHE A 107 1.94 3.78 -8.16
N SER A 108 2.11 3.41 -9.44
CA SER A 108 3.22 2.61 -9.97
C SER A 108 3.92 3.36 -11.10
N ASP A 109 4.80 2.68 -11.83
CA ASP A 109 5.48 3.19 -13.02
C ASP A 109 5.25 2.27 -14.23
N THR A 110 5.29 2.82 -15.43
CA THR A 110 5.24 2.07 -16.70
C THR A 110 6.64 1.73 -17.22
N ALA A 111 7.68 2.38 -16.72
CA ALA A 111 9.07 2.07 -17.05
C ALA A 111 9.48 0.68 -16.52
N LEU A 112 10.43 0.03 -17.17
CA LEU A 112 10.99 -1.24 -16.69
C LEU A 112 11.60 -1.06 -15.29
N ILE A 113 12.43 -0.05 -15.15
CA ILE A 113 13.01 0.48 -13.92
C ILE A 113 12.89 1.99 -13.94
N SER A 114 12.70 2.62 -12.80
CA SER A 114 12.51 4.06 -12.70
C SER A 114 13.84 4.80 -12.72
N ALA A 115 13.83 6.04 -13.25
CA ALA A 115 14.98 6.90 -13.23
C ALA A 115 15.19 7.50 -11.84
N GLY A 116 16.45 7.61 -11.43
CA GLY A 116 16.87 8.30 -10.23
C GLY A 116 17.78 9.49 -10.53
N VAL A 117 18.43 10.02 -9.49
CA VAL A 117 19.30 11.20 -9.58
C VAL A 117 20.58 10.89 -10.34
N ALA A 118 21.11 11.88 -11.04
CA ALA A 118 22.41 11.81 -11.77
C ALA A 118 22.52 10.61 -12.74
N GLY A 119 21.40 10.19 -13.34
CA GLY A 119 21.37 9.05 -14.26
C GLY A 119 21.28 7.69 -13.58
N GLY A 120 21.17 7.65 -12.26
CA GLY A 120 20.88 6.44 -11.47
C GLY A 120 19.54 5.81 -11.85
N LYS A 121 19.31 4.60 -11.40
CA LYS A 121 18.09 3.82 -11.69
C LYS A 121 17.75 2.91 -10.52
N THR A 122 16.48 2.55 -10.40
CA THR A 122 16.05 1.53 -9.45
C THR A 122 16.51 0.14 -9.89
N ASP A 123 16.79 -0.74 -8.93
CA ASP A 123 17.19 -2.13 -9.23
C ASP A 123 16.00 -3.00 -9.67
N ARG A 124 14.80 -2.64 -9.22
CA ARG A 124 13.56 -3.40 -9.44
C ARG A 124 12.46 -2.48 -9.94
N HIS A 125 11.47 -3.09 -10.56
CA HIS A 125 10.26 -2.38 -10.97
C HIS A 125 9.51 -1.79 -9.78
N SER A 126 8.95 -0.56 -9.93
CA SER A 126 8.22 0.14 -8.86
C SER A 126 6.90 -0.54 -8.54
N MET A 127 6.68 -0.88 -7.26
CA MET A 127 5.42 -1.46 -6.78
C MET A 127 4.29 -0.43 -6.79
N ARG A 128 3.05 -0.90 -6.98
CA ARG A 128 1.87 -0.06 -6.73
C ARG A 128 1.71 0.18 -5.23
N LEU A 129 1.22 1.38 -4.86
CA LEU A 129 1.01 1.76 -3.47
C LEU A 129 -0.48 1.73 -3.05
N VAL A 130 -1.36 1.17 -3.87
CA VAL A 130 -2.79 1.10 -3.57
C VAL A 130 -3.06 0.06 -2.48
N ASN A 131 -3.86 0.46 -1.48
CA ASN A 131 -4.31 -0.40 -0.38
C ASN A 131 -3.21 -0.96 0.54
N GLU A 132 -2.03 -0.35 0.58
CA GLU A 132 -0.92 -0.76 1.46
C GLU A 132 -1.29 -0.79 2.96
N ARG A 133 -2.34 -0.07 3.36
CA ARG A 133 -2.91 -0.09 4.71
C ARG A 133 -3.56 -1.42 5.06
N PHE A 134 -4.20 -2.08 4.10
CA PHE A 134 -5.14 -3.17 4.33
C PHE A 134 -4.48 -4.53 4.15
N ALA A 135 -3.34 -4.73 4.78
CA ALA A 135 -2.55 -5.96 4.76
C ALA A 135 -2.22 -6.43 6.18
N VAL A 136 -2.06 -7.73 6.35
CA VAL A 136 -1.45 -8.31 7.56
C VAL A 136 0.06 -8.13 7.52
N GLU A 137 0.67 -8.23 6.33
CA GLU A 137 2.10 -7.99 6.16
C GLU A 137 2.47 -6.54 6.47
N SER A 138 3.44 -6.37 7.31
CA SER A 138 3.97 -5.06 7.73
C SER A 138 5.38 -4.78 7.25
N LYS A 139 6.00 -5.72 6.51
CA LYS A 139 7.32 -5.54 5.88
C LYS A 139 7.15 -5.07 4.45
N PHE A 140 8.05 -4.23 3.98
CA PHE A 140 7.93 -3.53 2.71
C PHE A 140 9.15 -3.71 1.81
N PHE A 141 9.05 -3.30 0.55
CA PHE A 141 9.86 -3.66 -0.61
C PHE A 141 9.60 -5.08 -1.11
N TRP A 142 10.07 -5.38 -2.32
CA TRP A 142 9.98 -6.71 -2.91
C TRP A 142 10.63 -7.82 -2.07
N ASP A 143 11.68 -7.48 -1.33
CA ASP A 143 12.49 -8.37 -0.48
C ASP A 143 12.18 -8.21 1.01
N GLU A 144 11.15 -7.45 1.37
CA GLU A 144 10.68 -7.25 2.75
C GLU A 144 11.76 -6.75 3.73
N ARG A 145 12.78 -6.04 3.21
CA ARG A 145 13.88 -5.53 4.04
C ARG A 145 13.49 -4.40 4.99
N ALA A 146 12.40 -3.68 4.72
CA ALA A 146 11.87 -2.66 5.63
C ALA A 146 10.87 -3.27 6.60
N THR A 147 11.03 -3.03 7.90
CA THR A 147 10.23 -3.64 8.97
C THR A 147 8.88 -2.95 9.22
N SER A 148 8.67 -1.79 8.62
CA SER A 148 7.41 -1.04 8.64
C SER A 148 7.35 -0.10 7.44
N LEU A 149 6.18 0.47 7.17
CA LEU A 149 6.05 1.47 6.10
C LEU A 149 6.81 2.76 6.46
N GLU A 150 6.84 3.16 7.74
CA GLU A 150 7.64 4.27 8.23
C GLU A 150 9.11 4.07 7.89
N ASN A 151 9.66 2.90 8.23
CA ASN A 151 11.05 2.56 7.93
C ASN A 151 11.33 2.48 6.41
N GLN A 152 10.33 2.12 5.61
CA GLN A 152 10.45 2.04 4.15
C GLN A 152 10.63 3.44 3.53
N THR A 153 9.86 4.45 3.97
CA THR A 153 9.69 5.73 3.25
C THR A 153 10.96 6.54 3.09
N THR A 154 11.93 6.43 4.01
CA THR A 154 13.20 7.17 3.91
C THR A 154 14.33 6.38 3.27
N GLN A 155 14.18 5.06 3.04
CA GLN A 155 15.22 4.26 2.38
C GLN A 155 15.48 4.67 0.92
N PRO A 156 14.47 4.94 0.05
CA PRO A 156 14.71 5.49 -1.28
C PRO A 156 15.38 6.86 -1.26
N ILE A 157 15.08 7.69 -0.24
CA ILE A 157 15.75 9.01 -0.05
C ILE A 157 17.24 8.82 0.21
N ALA A 158 17.60 7.85 1.04
CA ALA A 158 18.98 7.48 1.37
C ALA A 158 19.67 6.61 0.30
N ASN A 159 18.93 6.10 -0.69
CA ASN A 159 19.52 5.30 -1.76
C ASN A 159 20.32 6.18 -2.71
N HIS A 160 21.57 5.73 -3.02
CA HIS A 160 22.51 6.49 -3.84
C HIS A 160 21.95 6.78 -5.24
N ASP A 161 21.39 5.77 -5.88
CA ASP A 161 20.94 5.85 -7.27
C ASP A 161 19.49 6.34 -7.42
N GLU A 162 18.67 6.29 -6.33
CA GLU A 162 17.28 6.75 -6.39
C GLU A 162 17.15 8.24 -6.07
N MET A 163 17.30 8.68 -4.81
CA MET A 163 17.14 10.09 -4.42
C MET A 163 18.41 10.75 -3.87
N GLY A 164 19.45 9.97 -3.60
CA GLY A 164 20.85 10.39 -3.52
C GLY A 164 21.37 10.89 -2.18
N PHE A 165 20.58 10.99 -1.10
CA PHE A 165 21.07 11.38 0.24
C PHE A 165 21.77 10.22 0.96
N SER A 166 22.70 9.56 0.29
CA SER A 166 23.31 8.31 0.74
C SER A 166 24.42 8.47 1.78
N GLY A 167 24.99 9.66 1.93
CA GLY A 167 26.19 9.87 2.75
C GLY A 167 27.47 9.19 2.19
N GLN A 168 27.39 8.65 0.97
CA GLN A 168 28.48 7.91 0.34
C GLN A 168 29.02 8.65 -0.88
N THR A 169 30.28 8.38 -1.24
CA THR A 169 30.92 8.90 -2.47
C THR A 169 30.77 10.42 -2.64
N GLY A 170 30.94 11.16 -1.53
CA GLY A 170 30.85 12.64 -1.53
C GLY A 170 29.43 13.21 -1.53
N ARG A 171 28.38 12.40 -1.54
CA ARG A 171 26.99 12.87 -1.41
C ARG A 171 26.63 13.15 0.04
N ALA A 172 25.78 14.14 0.25
CA ALA A 172 25.18 14.44 1.54
C ALA A 172 24.30 13.27 2.04
N ASN A 173 24.06 13.21 3.35
CA ASN A 173 23.21 12.21 3.99
C ASN A 173 21.83 12.80 4.35
N ILE A 174 20.99 11.98 4.98
CA ILE A 174 19.64 12.38 5.38
C ILE A 174 19.63 13.57 6.35
N ALA A 175 20.64 13.74 7.21
CA ALA A 175 20.72 14.89 8.10
C ALA A 175 20.85 16.23 7.32
N ALA A 176 21.55 16.22 6.19
CA ALA A 176 21.60 17.37 5.29
C ALA A 176 20.24 17.65 4.64
N LEU A 177 19.48 16.61 4.28
CA LEU A 177 18.09 16.79 3.82
C LEU A 177 17.23 17.46 4.90
N LEU A 178 17.28 17.00 6.14
CA LEU A 178 16.50 17.60 7.23
C LEU A 178 16.82 19.09 7.40
N THR A 179 18.11 19.45 7.35
CA THR A 179 18.56 20.86 7.38
C THR A 179 18.03 21.65 6.18
N LYS A 180 18.07 21.06 4.98
CA LYS A 180 17.53 21.68 3.76
C LYS A 180 16.02 21.97 3.90
N LEU A 181 15.23 20.99 4.33
CA LEU A 181 13.79 21.16 4.50
C LEU A 181 13.45 22.16 5.61
N GLN A 182 14.23 22.21 6.70
CA GLN A 182 14.09 23.17 7.79
C GLN A 182 14.25 24.63 7.28
N GLY A 183 14.98 24.86 6.21
CA GLY A 183 15.15 26.17 5.56
C GLY A 183 13.97 26.57 4.66
N VAL A 184 12.98 25.71 4.45
CA VAL A 184 11.88 25.96 3.51
C VAL A 184 10.64 26.46 4.25
N GLY A 185 10.15 27.67 3.91
CA GLY A 185 9.09 28.36 4.65
C GLY A 185 7.78 27.56 4.80
N TYR A 186 7.31 26.92 3.72
CA TYR A 186 6.08 26.12 3.80
C TYR A 186 6.24 24.87 4.68
N TYR A 187 7.44 24.29 4.81
CA TYR A 187 7.67 23.20 5.76
C TYR A 187 7.59 23.69 7.21
N ASN A 188 8.12 24.87 7.50
CA ASN A 188 8.02 25.43 8.85
C ASN A 188 6.55 25.60 9.28
N GLU A 189 5.70 26.10 8.37
CA GLU A 189 4.25 26.22 8.64
C GLU A 189 3.57 24.84 8.76
N LEU A 190 3.85 23.90 7.86
CA LEU A 190 3.28 22.56 7.87
C LEU A 190 3.68 21.78 9.13
N PHE A 191 4.96 21.76 9.51
CA PHE A 191 5.43 21.07 10.71
C PHE A 191 4.85 21.69 11.97
N LYS A 192 4.80 23.05 12.05
CA LYS A 192 4.16 23.74 13.15
C LYS A 192 2.67 23.40 13.28
N PHE A 193 1.96 23.31 12.15
CA PHE A 193 0.55 22.91 12.12
C PHE A 193 0.34 21.48 12.61
N VAL A 194 1.19 20.54 12.18
CA VAL A 194 1.04 19.11 12.47
C VAL A 194 1.54 18.75 13.87
N TYR A 195 2.66 19.35 14.33
CA TYR A 195 3.38 18.95 15.55
C TYR A 195 3.45 20.03 16.63
N GLY A 196 2.99 21.26 16.35
CA GLY A 196 3.06 22.39 17.26
C GLY A 196 4.41 23.12 17.24
N ASP A 197 5.43 22.58 16.58
CA ASP A 197 6.76 23.19 16.41
C ASP A 197 7.28 22.96 14.97
N ILE A 198 8.33 23.71 14.61
CA ILE A 198 8.89 23.72 13.25
C ILE A 198 9.94 22.62 13.00
N ALA A 199 10.26 21.78 13.99
CA ALA A 199 11.37 20.83 13.86
C ALA A 199 11.12 19.76 12.80
N VAL A 200 11.98 19.68 11.80
CA VAL A 200 12.00 18.64 10.78
C VAL A 200 12.90 17.50 11.25
N THR A 201 12.33 16.32 11.45
CA THR A 201 13.07 15.13 11.89
C THR A 201 12.74 13.94 11.00
N GLU A 202 13.66 12.99 10.89
CA GLU A 202 13.41 11.78 10.06
C GLU A 202 12.18 11.00 10.54
N PRO A 203 11.94 10.73 11.83
CA PRO A 203 10.72 10.05 12.28
C PRO A 203 9.44 10.79 11.86
N ARG A 204 9.41 12.13 11.92
CA ARG A 204 8.25 12.91 11.47
C ARG A 204 8.02 12.82 9.96
N LEU A 205 9.09 12.77 9.14
CA LEU A 205 8.97 12.50 7.71
C LEU A 205 8.38 11.11 7.47
N GLN A 206 8.91 10.10 8.16
CA GLN A 206 8.47 8.71 8.08
C GLN A 206 6.99 8.57 8.43
N GLU A 207 6.56 9.14 9.55
CA GLU A 207 5.16 9.11 9.99
C GLU A 207 4.22 9.72 8.96
N CYS A 208 4.54 10.92 8.46
CA CYS A 208 3.68 11.64 7.52
C CYS A 208 3.61 10.95 6.15
N LEU A 209 4.75 10.52 5.60
CA LEU A 209 4.79 9.77 4.34
C LEU A 209 4.02 8.45 4.44
N ALA A 210 4.21 7.71 5.53
CA ALA A 210 3.49 6.45 5.76
C ALA A 210 1.97 6.67 5.86
N GLN A 211 1.51 7.72 6.55
CA GLN A 211 0.08 8.05 6.63
C GLN A 211 -0.49 8.42 5.26
N PHE A 212 0.23 9.19 4.45
CA PHE A 212 -0.22 9.50 3.09
C PHE A 212 -0.32 8.24 2.23
N VAL A 213 0.71 7.39 2.20
CA VAL A 213 0.69 6.13 1.43
C VAL A 213 -0.46 5.23 1.90
N ARG A 214 -0.65 5.03 3.21
CA ARG A 214 -1.78 4.26 3.76
C ARG A 214 -3.14 4.86 3.44
N SER A 215 -3.22 6.16 3.14
CA SER A 215 -4.47 6.80 2.75
C SER A 215 -4.92 6.48 1.33
N ILE A 216 -4.01 5.98 0.48
CA ILE A 216 -4.31 5.63 -0.91
C ILE A 216 -5.10 4.32 -0.93
N GLN A 217 -6.41 4.41 -1.19
CA GLN A 217 -7.31 3.26 -1.19
C GLN A 217 -8.14 3.17 -2.47
N SER A 218 -8.46 1.94 -2.87
CA SER A 218 -9.29 1.62 -4.03
C SER A 218 -10.27 0.50 -3.65
N PHE A 219 -11.54 0.87 -3.46
CA PHE A 219 -12.65 -0.01 -3.09
C PHE A 219 -13.92 0.31 -3.89
N ASP A 220 -13.79 0.85 -5.08
CA ASP A 220 -14.87 1.23 -5.99
C ASP A 220 -14.89 0.41 -7.29
N SER A 221 -14.26 -0.76 -7.25
CA SER A 221 -14.16 -1.67 -8.38
C SER A 221 -15.46 -2.48 -8.61
N LYS A 222 -15.56 -3.11 -9.79
CA LYS A 222 -16.64 -4.06 -10.08
C LYS A 222 -16.71 -5.21 -9.06
N TYR A 223 -15.54 -5.68 -8.59
CA TYR A 223 -15.44 -6.66 -7.52
C TYR A 223 -16.09 -6.16 -6.23
N ASP A 224 -15.82 -4.91 -5.82
CA ASP A 224 -16.34 -4.37 -4.55
C ASP A 224 -17.87 -4.28 -4.56
N VAL A 225 -18.46 -3.89 -5.70
CA VAL A 225 -19.92 -3.89 -5.90
C VAL A 225 -20.48 -5.30 -5.77
N GLY A 226 -19.87 -6.30 -6.40
CA GLY A 226 -20.29 -7.70 -6.34
C GLY A 226 -20.14 -8.29 -4.94
N ARG A 227 -19.00 -8.01 -4.29
CA ARG A 227 -18.72 -8.52 -2.94
C ARG A 227 -19.69 -7.96 -1.88
N ALA A 228 -20.09 -6.71 -2.03
CA ALA A 228 -21.06 -6.10 -1.14
C ALA A 228 -22.47 -6.72 -1.24
N ALA A 229 -22.79 -7.36 -2.36
CA ALA A 229 -24.09 -8.01 -2.59
C ALA A 229 -24.17 -9.44 -2.04
N VAL A 230 -23.06 -10.02 -1.54
CA VAL A 230 -23.00 -11.39 -1.02
C VAL A 230 -22.24 -11.48 0.29
N ASN A 231 -22.42 -12.58 1.04
CA ASN A 231 -21.85 -12.73 2.38
C ASN A 231 -20.37 -13.14 2.41
N ASN A 232 -19.84 -13.70 1.31
CA ASN A 232 -18.44 -14.12 1.23
C ASN A 232 -17.94 -14.18 -0.23
N ASP A 233 -16.63 -14.29 -0.39
CA ASP A 233 -15.95 -14.24 -1.68
C ASP A 233 -16.13 -15.49 -2.55
N ARG A 234 -16.54 -16.64 -1.97
CA ARG A 234 -16.73 -17.89 -2.69
C ARG A 234 -18.06 -17.96 -3.44
N LEU A 235 -19.05 -17.14 -3.03
CA LEU A 235 -20.34 -17.09 -3.71
C LEU A 235 -20.22 -16.38 -5.08
N PRO A 236 -20.99 -16.79 -6.09
CA PRO A 236 -21.08 -16.06 -7.35
C PRO A 236 -21.53 -14.61 -7.12
N PHE A 237 -20.89 -13.66 -7.79
CA PHE A 237 -21.26 -12.26 -7.71
C PHE A 237 -22.32 -11.94 -8.76
N PRO A 238 -23.45 -11.31 -8.38
CA PRO A 238 -24.58 -11.13 -9.30
C PRO A 238 -24.29 -10.13 -10.44
N ASN A 239 -23.30 -9.25 -10.28
CA ASN A 239 -22.86 -8.28 -11.28
C ASN A 239 -21.73 -8.80 -12.18
N PHE A 240 -21.25 -10.03 -11.95
CA PHE A 240 -20.19 -10.64 -12.75
C PHE A 240 -20.79 -11.43 -13.91
N THR A 241 -20.08 -11.47 -15.03
CA THR A 241 -20.35 -12.42 -16.11
C THR A 241 -20.04 -13.85 -15.64
N THR A 242 -20.51 -14.84 -16.42
CA THR A 242 -20.17 -16.27 -16.16
C THR A 242 -18.65 -16.45 -16.13
N GLN A 243 -17.92 -15.88 -17.09
CA GLN A 243 -16.47 -15.98 -17.19
C GLN A 243 -15.74 -15.31 -16.01
N GLU A 244 -16.21 -14.17 -15.53
CA GLU A 244 -15.63 -13.50 -14.37
C GLU A 244 -15.85 -14.29 -13.07
N ASN A 245 -17.03 -14.90 -12.89
CA ASN A 245 -17.32 -15.78 -11.76
C ASN A 245 -16.51 -17.09 -11.83
N GLU A 246 -16.34 -17.67 -13.01
CA GLU A 246 -15.45 -18.82 -13.25
C GLU A 246 -14.01 -18.48 -12.89
N GLY A 247 -13.50 -17.33 -13.36
CA GLY A 247 -12.15 -16.86 -13.03
C GLY A 247 -11.95 -16.61 -11.55
N LYS A 248 -12.98 -16.06 -10.86
CA LYS A 248 -12.97 -15.88 -9.41
C LYS A 248 -12.94 -17.24 -8.70
N ASP A 249 -13.72 -18.21 -9.12
CA ASP A 249 -13.72 -19.54 -8.51
C ASP A 249 -12.37 -20.25 -8.71
N LEU A 250 -11.80 -20.21 -9.90
CA LEU A 250 -10.46 -20.71 -10.18
C LEU A 250 -9.40 -20.07 -9.29
N PHE A 251 -9.47 -18.76 -9.11
CA PHE A 251 -8.55 -18.01 -8.26
C PHE A 251 -8.64 -18.43 -6.79
N MET A 252 -9.86 -18.61 -6.26
CA MET A 252 -10.16 -18.91 -4.86
C MET A 252 -9.97 -20.37 -4.49
N THR A 253 -10.20 -21.30 -5.42
CA THR A 253 -10.22 -22.73 -5.16
C THR A 253 -8.80 -23.31 -5.24
N PRO A 254 -8.34 -24.06 -4.21
CA PRO A 254 -7.05 -24.73 -4.26
C PRO A 254 -6.98 -25.77 -5.39
N PRO A 255 -5.82 -25.94 -6.02
CA PRO A 255 -5.59 -27.04 -6.98
C PRO A 255 -5.52 -28.40 -6.28
N VAL A 256 -5.88 -29.45 -6.99
CA VAL A 256 -5.66 -30.84 -6.61
C VAL A 256 -4.55 -31.41 -7.47
N PHE A 257 -3.50 -31.93 -6.85
CA PHE A 257 -2.31 -32.45 -7.53
C PHE A 257 -2.21 -33.98 -7.40
N ASP A 258 -1.61 -34.61 -8.41
CA ASP A 258 -1.11 -35.97 -8.33
C ASP A 258 0.28 -36.04 -7.65
N ALA A 259 0.82 -37.24 -7.51
CA ALA A 259 2.13 -37.47 -6.88
C ALA A 259 3.31 -36.82 -7.64
N SER A 260 3.12 -36.44 -8.91
CA SER A 260 4.14 -35.77 -9.73
C SER A 260 4.07 -34.24 -9.66
N SER A 261 3.19 -33.68 -8.81
CA SER A 261 2.87 -32.26 -8.74
C SER A 261 2.17 -31.71 -9.99
N SER A 262 1.51 -32.55 -10.77
CA SER A 262 0.66 -32.15 -11.89
C SER A 262 -0.78 -31.99 -11.42
N ARG A 263 -1.42 -30.87 -11.76
CA ARG A 263 -2.82 -30.59 -11.42
C ARG A 263 -3.73 -31.54 -12.18
N ILE A 264 -4.60 -32.22 -11.42
CA ILE A 264 -5.62 -33.15 -11.93
C ILE A 264 -7.05 -32.66 -11.67
N GLY A 265 -7.22 -31.53 -10.99
CA GLY A 265 -8.52 -30.93 -10.68
C GLY A 265 -8.41 -29.72 -9.75
N GLY A 266 -9.54 -29.23 -9.27
CA GLY A 266 -9.63 -28.04 -8.45
C GLY A 266 -9.36 -26.74 -9.22
N GLY A 267 -9.14 -25.66 -8.50
CA GLY A 267 -8.82 -24.34 -9.05
C GLY A 267 -7.32 -24.11 -9.29
N LEU A 268 -6.90 -22.86 -9.20
CA LEU A 268 -5.50 -22.44 -9.39
C LEU A 268 -4.82 -21.99 -8.10
N GLY A 269 -5.60 -21.72 -7.03
CA GLY A 269 -5.11 -21.44 -5.68
C GLY A 269 -4.39 -20.11 -5.51
N CYS A 270 -4.59 -19.13 -6.38
CA CYS A 270 -3.92 -17.82 -6.32
C CYS A 270 -4.19 -17.09 -4.98
N ASN A 271 -5.37 -17.33 -4.39
CA ASN A 271 -5.77 -16.80 -3.09
C ASN A 271 -4.85 -17.21 -1.94
N ALA A 272 -4.03 -18.25 -2.09
CA ALA A 272 -3.07 -18.67 -1.06
C ALA A 272 -1.96 -17.63 -0.81
N CYS A 273 -1.63 -16.82 -1.81
CA CYS A 273 -0.64 -15.76 -1.72
C CYS A 273 -1.26 -14.36 -1.81
N HIS A 274 -2.38 -14.21 -2.52
CA HIS A 274 -3.10 -12.96 -2.73
C HIS A 274 -4.48 -13.05 -2.08
N ASN A 275 -4.53 -12.87 -0.75
CA ASN A 275 -5.71 -13.16 0.04
C ASN A 275 -6.86 -12.19 -0.22
N ALA A 276 -8.01 -12.72 -0.63
CA ALA A 276 -9.25 -11.94 -0.70
C ALA A 276 -9.78 -11.64 0.72
N PRO A 277 -10.52 -10.53 0.88
CA PRO A 277 -10.98 -9.58 -0.14
C PRO A 277 -10.01 -8.47 -0.47
N GLU A 278 -8.91 -8.32 0.23
CA GLU A 278 -7.92 -7.26 0.01
C GLU A 278 -7.02 -7.57 -1.19
N PHE A 279 -6.83 -8.84 -1.55
CA PHE A 279 -5.87 -9.33 -2.55
C PHE A 279 -4.44 -8.89 -2.26
N ASP A 280 -4.13 -8.80 -0.99
CA ASP A 280 -2.85 -8.41 -0.45
C ASP A 280 -1.97 -9.62 -0.15
N ILE A 281 -0.91 -9.34 0.55
CA ILE A 281 0.17 -10.24 0.86
C ILE A 281 -0.19 -11.19 2.00
N ASP A 282 0.08 -12.48 1.80
CA ASP A 282 0.31 -13.40 2.90
C ASP A 282 1.74 -13.19 3.43
N PRO A 283 1.93 -12.88 4.74
CA PRO A 283 3.24 -12.60 5.33
C PRO A 283 4.22 -13.78 5.29
N ASN A 284 3.75 -14.99 4.95
CA ASN A 284 4.60 -16.17 4.79
C ASN A 284 4.99 -16.43 3.33
N THR A 285 4.66 -15.53 2.41
CA THR A 285 5.00 -15.66 1.00
C THR A 285 6.52 -15.66 0.81
N LYS A 286 7.00 -16.52 -0.09
CA LYS A 286 8.40 -16.58 -0.53
C LYS A 286 8.52 -16.33 -2.02
N ASN A 287 9.69 -16.58 -2.59
CA ASN A 287 9.94 -16.36 -4.02
C ASN A 287 8.96 -17.15 -4.90
N ASN A 288 8.46 -16.51 -5.94
CA ASN A 288 7.47 -17.09 -6.86
C ASN A 288 8.09 -17.76 -8.10
N GLY A 289 9.42 -17.92 -8.13
CA GLY A 289 10.13 -18.51 -9.26
C GLY A 289 10.38 -17.58 -10.43
N VAL A 290 10.01 -16.28 -10.35
CA VAL A 290 10.59 -15.25 -11.22
C VAL A 290 11.94 -14.86 -10.63
N ILE A 291 13.03 -15.19 -11.33
CA ILE A 291 14.39 -15.02 -10.83
C ILE A 291 15.21 -14.03 -11.65
N ALA A 292 14.68 -13.53 -12.77
CA ALA A 292 15.40 -12.59 -13.62
C ALA A 292 15.56 -11.23 -12.91
N LEU A 293 16.72 -10.61 -13.07
CA LEU A 293 16.93 -9.20 -12.77
C LEU A 293 16.10 -8.33 -13.75
N ALA A 294 15.76 -7.13 -13.34
CA ALA A 294 15.10 -6.16 -14.24
C ALA A 294 16.07 -5.76 -15.38
N VAL A 295 17.36 -5.61 -15.06
CA VAL A 295 18.43 -5.26 -16.01
C VAL A 295 19.69 -6.01 -15.64
N GLY A 296 20.46 -6.39 -16.66
CA GLY A 296 21.74 -7.11 -16.50
C GLY A 296 21.58 -8.63 -16.45
N ALA A 297 22.67 -9.31 -16.19
CA ALA A 297 22.76 -10.76 -16.05
C ALA A 297 22.83 -11.15 -14.58
N GLY A 298 22.19 -12.27 -14.21
CA GLY A 298 22.16 -12.78 -12.84
C GLY A 298 20.77 -13.20 -12.40
N GLN A 299 20.63 -13.47 -11.12
CA GLN A 299 19.37 -13.92 -10.53
C GLN A 299 19.04 -13.13 -9.28
N ASP A 300 17.77 -12.74 -9.13
CA ASP A 300 17.21 -12.18 -7.92
C ASP A 300 16.22 -13.16 -7.30
N ILE A 301 16.69 -13.91 -6.33
CA ILE A 301 15.89 -14.87 -5.57
C ILE A 301 15.50 -14.35 -4.19
N SER A 302 15.85 -13.11 -3.86
CA SER A 302 15.54 -12.49 -2.56
C SER A 302 14.11 -11.95 -2.46
N VAL A 303 13.42 -11.85 -3.59
CA VAL A 303 12.03 -11.36 -3.65
C VAL A 303 11.08 -12.35 -3.00
N THR A 304 10.34 -11.88 -2.00
CA THR A 304 9.41 -12.68 -1.21
C THR A 304 8.00 -12.09 -1.15
N ARG A 305 7.85 -10.79 -1.41
CA ARG A 305 6.57 -10.10 -1.30
C ARG A 305 5.66 -10.36 -2.49
N ALA A 306 4.42 -10.84 -2.24
CA ALA A 306 3.33 -10.88 -3.20
C ALA A 306 2.55 -9.55 -3.12
N PRO A 307 2.64 -8.64 -4.11
CA PRO A 307 1.96 -7.34 -4.04
C PRO A 307 0.44 -7.49 -4.20
N SER A 308 -0.30 -6.46 -3.78
CA SER A 308 -1.75 -6.36 -4.02
C SER A 308 -2.07 -6.48 -5.51
N LEU A 309 -3.14 -7.21 -5.82
CA LEU A 309 -3.66 -7.35 -7.19
C LEU A 309 -4.69 -6.28 -7.54
N ARG A 310 -4.99 -5.35 -6.65
CA ARG A 310 -5.88 -4.22 -6.94
C ARG A 310 -5.23 -3.33 -7.99
N ASP A 311 -6.04 -2.83 -8.92
CA ASP A 311 -5.62 -1.89 -9.95
C ASP A 311 -4.42 -2.36 -10.81
N LEU A 312 -4.36 -3.64 -11.16
CA LEU A 312 -3.42 -4.15 -12.17
C LEU A 312 -3.64 -3.50 -13.53
N VAL A 313 -4.91 -3.23 -13.85
CA VAL A 313 -5.35 -2.51 -15.04
C VAL A 313 -6.14 -1.27 -14.63
N ASN A 314 -6.24 -0.30 -15.52
CA ASN A 314 -7.15 0.84 -15.37
C ASN A 314 -8.60 0.45 -15.72
N ASN A 315 -9.53 1.39 -15.57
CA ASN A 315 -10.94 1.17 -15.86
C ASN A 315 -11.26 0.91 -17.37
N LYS A 316 -10.27 1.07 -18.25
CA LYS A 316 -10.37 0.72 -19.68
C LYS A 316 -9.84 -0.68 -19.97
N GLY A 317 -9.26 -1.35 -18.98
CA GLY A 317 -8.63 -2.66 -19.09
C GLY A 317 -7.18 -2.65 -19.57
N ASP A 318 -6.56 -1.45 -19.68
CA ASP A 318 -5.15 -1.33 -20.04
C ASP A 318 -4.29 -1.59 -18.79
N LEU A 319 -3.16 -2.27 -18.99
CA LEU A 319 -2.24 -2.57 -17.89
C LEU A 319 -1.62 -1.27 -17.33
N ASN A 320 -1.76 -1.04 -16.03
CA ASN A 320 -1.21 0.14 -15.36
C ASN A 320 0.31 0.10 -15.25
N THR A 321 0.89 -1.08 -15.21
CA THR A 321 2.28 -1.28 -14.82
C THR A 321 2.83 -2.55 -15.46
N ARG A 322 4.12 -2.70 -15.49
CA ARG A 322 4.76 -3.98 -15.76
C ARG A 322 4.58 -4.90 -14.54
N LEU A 323 4.65 -6.18 -14.75
CA LEU A 323 4.40 -7.18 -13.72
C LEU A 323 5.70 -7.84 -13.27
N MET A 324 5.66 -8.37 -12.03
CA MET A 324 6.77 -8.93 -11.28
C MET A 324 7.87 -7.90 -10.94
N HIS A 325 8.76 -8.25 -10.01
CA HIS A 325 9.85 -7.38 -9.58
C HIS A 325 10.82 -7.00 -10.71
N SER A 326 10.98 -7.90 -11.68
CA SER A 326 11.81 -7.66 -12.86
C SER A 326 11.16 -6.77 -13.90
N GLY A 327 9.83 -6.52 -13.81
CA GLY A 327 9.08 -5.80 -14.84
C GLY A 327 9.08 -6.50 -16.21
N GLY A 328 9.48 -7.75 -16.27
CA GLY A 328 9.63 -8.50 -17.54
C GLY A 328 8.30 -8.91 -18.18
N ILE A 329 7.24 -9.06 -17.38
CA ILE A 329 5.93 -9.49 -17.85
C ILE A 329 5.06 -8.26 -18.16
N ARG A 330 4.39 -8.27 -19.35
CA ARG A 330 3.68 -7.11 -19.88
C ARG A 330 2.19 -7.35 -20.11
N ASP A 331 1.65 -8.47 -19.70
CA ASP A 331 0.23 -8.79 -19.78
C ASP A 331 -0.19 -9.78 -18.71
N LEU A 332 -1.48 -9.79 -18.38
CA LEU A 332 -2.03 -10.64 -17.33
C LEU A 332 -2.02 -12.12 -17.69
N ALA A 333 -2.22 -12.46 -18.98
CA ALA A 333 -2.24 -13.85 -19.42
C ALA A 333 -0.87 -14.51 -19.24
N THR A 334 0.20 -13.81 -19.59
CA THR A 334 1.57 -14.25 -19.35
C THR A 334 1.87 -14.39 -17.84
N ALA A 335 1.37 -13.47 -17.00
CA ALA A 335 1.54 -13.55 -15.55
C ALA A 335 0.83 -14.78 -14.94
N VAL A 336 -0.38 -15.10 -15.40
CA VAL A 336 -1.10 -16.31 -14.99
C VAL A 336 -0.38 -17.56 -15.51
N SER A 337 0.05 -17.54 -16.77
CA SER A 337 0.74 -18.67 -17.42
C SER A 337 2.08 -19.01 -16.74
N HIS A 338 2.77 -18.04 -16.12
CA HIS A 338 3.99 -18.27 -15.34
C HIS A 338 3.80 -19.40 -14.32
N TYR A 339 2.68 -19.39 -13.60
CA TYR A 339 2.38 -20.42 -12.59
C TYR A 339 1.98 -21.76 -13.16
N GLY A 340 1.73 -21.84 -14.48
CA GLY A 340 1.38 -23.06 -15.19
C GLY A 340 2.54 -24.01 -15.45
N GLY A 341 3.78 -23.51 -15.52
CA GLY A 341 4.94 -24.35 -15.84
C GLY A 341 6.24 -23.58 -16.10
N PHE A 342 6.28 -22.27 -15.83
CA PHE A 342 7.46 -21.43 -16.05
C PHE A 342 8.12 -20.97 -14.74
N ILE A 343 7.81 -21.65 -13.62
CA ILE A 343 8.40 -21.39 -12.31
C ILE A 343 9.81 -21.93 -12.27
N ASN A 344 10.81 -21.07 -12.01
CA ASN A 344 12.18 -21.52 -11.80
C ASN A 344 12.36 -21.99 -10.36
N ASP A 345 12.75 -23.23 -10.19
CA ASP A 345 13.11 -23.76 -8.88
C ASP A 345 14.35 -23.08 -8.33
N ASN A 346 14.28 -22.69 -7.07
CA ASN A 346 15.39 -22.06 -6.35
C ASN A 346 15.25 -22.29 -4.85
N ARG A 347 16.32 -22.03 -4.09
CA ARG A 347 16.38 -22.28 -2.64
C ARG A 347 15.37 -21.46 -1.81
N ASN A 348 14.86 -20.36 -2.35
CA ASN A 348 13.90 -19.48 -1.70
C ASN A 348 12.48 -19.64 -2.27
N LEU A 349 12.25 -20.60 -3.18
CA LEU A 349 10.94 -20.82 -3.78
C LEU A 349 9.89 -21.10 -2.71
N ASP A 350 8.71 -20.53 -2.85
CA ASP A 350 7.59 -20.74 -1.95
C ASP A 350 7.16 -22.21 -1.94
N ASN A 351 7.02 -22.79 -0.74
CA ASN A 351 6.69 -24.21 -0.59
C ASN A 351 5.31 -24.56 -1.17
N ARG A 352 4.38 -23.58 -1.27
CA ARG A 352 3.07 -23.77 -1.92
C ARG A 352 3.18 -24.07 -3.41
N LEU A 353 4.33 -23.71 -4.02
CA LEU A 353 4.65 -24.01 -5.41
C LEU A 353 5.33 -25.38 -5.59
N LYS A 354 5.53 -26.14 -4.48
CA LYS A 354 6.05 -27.52 -4.47
C LYS A 354 5.08 -28.42 -3.69
N PRO A 355 3.94 -28.80 -4.27
CA PRO A 355 2.87 -29.51 -3.54
C PRO A 355 3.29 -30.81 -2.88
N ASN A 356 4.28 -31.53 -3.44
CA ASN A 356 4.85 -32.74 -2.84
C ASN A 356 6.18 -32.48 -2.10
N GLY A 357 6.58 -31.20 -1.90
CA GLY A 357 7.83 -30.80 -1.25
C GLY A 357 9.08 -30.93 -2.12
N VAL A 358 9.00 -31.52 -3.30
CA VAL A 358 10.15 -31.81 -4.19
C VAL A 358 9.98 -31.13 -5.55
N ASN A 359 8.92 -31.48 -6.26
CA ASN A 359 8.69 -31.01 -7.62
C ASN A 359 7.90 -29.70 -7.65
N VAL A 360 8.32 -28.78 -8.50
CA VAL A 360 7.55 -27.58 -8.82
C VAL A 360 6.23 -27.97 -9.45
N GLN A 361 5.17 -27.28 -9.07
CA GLN A 361 3.82 -27.50 -9.59
C GLN A 361 3.72 -27.33 -11.10
N ARG A 362 2.79 -28.08 -11.69
CA ARG A 362 2.34 -27.93 -13.07
C ARG A 362 0.82 -27.81 -13.05
N LEU A 363 0.31 -26.58 -13.29
CA LEU A 363 -1.13 -26.33 -13.21
C LEU A 363 -1.89 -26.84 -14.45
N ASN A 364 -1.20 -27.25 -15.52
CA ASN A 364 -1.82 -27.77 -16.76
C ASN A 364 -2.93 -26.82 -17.26
N LEU A 365 -2.63 -25.53 -17.30
CA LEU A 365 -3.59 -24.47 -17.59
C LEU A 365 -4.22 -24.63 -18.99
N GLN A 366 -5.54 -24.55 -19.02
CA GLN A 366 -6.28 -24.43 -20.28
C GLN A 366 -6.38 -22.94 -20.66
N GLN A 367 -6.44 -22.65 -21.96
CA GLN A 367 -6.56 -21.28 -22.45
C GLN A 367 -7.82 -20.57 -21.93
N SER A 368 -8.93 -21.31 -21.77
CA SER A 368 -10.17 -20.81 -21.16
C SER A 368 -10.00 -20.41 -19.70
N GLU A 369 -9.24 -21.19 -18.90
CA GLU A 369 -8.97 -20.88 -17.50
C GLU A 369 -8.12 -19.60 -17.37
N ILE A 370 -7.09 -19.45 -18.21
CA ILE A 370 -6.28 -18.23 -18.26
C ILE A 370 -7.18 -17.03 -18.59
N ALA A 371 -8.03 -17.15 -19.61
CA ALA A 371 -8.94 -16.08 -20.00
C ALA A 371 -9.94 -15.72 -18.88
N ALA A 372 -10.47 -16.72 -18.16
CA ALA A 372 -11.38 -16.52 -17.05
C ALA A 372 -10.70 -15.80 -15.87
N VAL A 373 -9.50 -16.23 -15.46
CA VAL A 373 -8.76 -15.57 -14.38
C VAL A 373 -8.37 -14.13 -14.77
N VAL A 374 -7.98 -13.90 -16.03
CA VAL A 374 -7.70 -12.54 -16.53
C VAL A 374 -8.96 -11.68 -16.49
N ALA A 375 -10.13 -12.22 -16.86
CA ALA A 375 -11.41 -11.50 -16.76
C ALA A 375 -11.70 -11.13 -15.30
N PHE A 376 -11.50 -12.06 -14.37
CA PHE A 376 -11.65 -11.79 -12.94
C PHE A 376 -10.66 -10.70 -12.45
N LEU A 377 -9.37 -10.80 -12.76
CA LEU A 377 -8.37 -9.82 -12.31
C LEU A 377 -8.70 -8.40 -12.79
N LYS A 378 -9.28 -8.25 -13.97
CA LYS A 378 -9.75 -6.97 -14.50
C LYS A 378 -10.88 -6.36 -13.68
N THR A 379 -11.68 -7.16 -12.97
CA THR A 379 -12.75 -6.65 -12.09
C THR A 379 -12.24 -5.95 -10.83
N LEU A 380 -10.94 -6.08 -10.50
CA LEU A 380 -10.30 -5.48 -9.33
C LEU A 380 -9.85 -4.02 -9.57
N ALA A 381 -10.10 -3.47 -10.76
CA ALA A 381 -9.78 -2.08 -11.12
C ALA A 381 -10.82 -1.11 -10.57
N GLY A 382 -10.35 -0.12 -9.79
CA GLY A 382 -11.16 1.01 -9.35
C GLY A 382 -11.15 2.17 -10.36
N THR A 383 -11.74 3.28 -9.98
CA THR A 383 -11.84 4.48 -10.80
C THR A 383 -11.27 5.73 -10.11
N ASN A 384 -11.53 5.89 -8.81
CA ASN A 384 -11.23 7.12 -8.09
C ASN A 384 -9.73 7.32 -7.82
N VAL A 385 -8.97 6.25 -7.63
CA VAL A 385 -7.55 6.32 -7.29
C VAL A 385 -6.71 7.12 -8.30
N TYR A 386 -7.13 7.11 -9.57
CA TYR A 386 -6.39 7.75 -10.67
C TYR A 386 -6.53 9.27 -10.71
N THR A 387 -7.62 9.82 -10.16
CA THR A 387 -8.03 11.23 -10.38
C THR A 387 -8.46 11.98 -9.14
N ASP A 388 -8.63 11.30 -7.99
CA ASP A 388 -9.04 11.97 -6.76
C ASP A 388 -7.97 12.98 -6.33
N LYS A 389 -8.38 14.24 -6.22
CA LYS A 389 -7.52 15.39 -5.94
C LYS A 389 -6.78 15.29 -4.61
N LYS A 390 -7.34 14.62 -3.62
CA LYS A 390 -6.67 14.45 -2.32
C LYS A 390 -5.36 13.67 -2.42
N TRP A 391 -5.19 12.86 -3.47
CA TRP A 391 -3.96 12.12 -3.74
C TRP A 391 -3.13 12.69 -4.90
N SER A 392 -3.61 13.72 -5.58
CA SER A 392 -2.90 14.38 -6.70
C SER A 392 -1.77 15.26 -6.20
N THR A 393 -0.88 15.67 -7.12
CA THR A 393 0.18 16.64 -6.79
C THR A 393 -0.41 17.94 -6.24
N PRO A 394 0.10 18.48 -5.12
CA PRO A 394 -0.28 19.80 -4.64
C PRO A 394 0.56 20.91 -5.31
N PHE A 395 1.65 20.57 -6.00
CA PHE A 395 2.51 21.52 -6.70
C PHE A 395 1.94 21.88 -8.07
N LYS A 396 2.06 23.15 -8.42
CA LYS A 396 1.62 23.70 -9.71
C LYS A 396 2.58 23.35 -10.84
#